data_0f516008de04e28f91b93795c9920a9a
#
_entry.id   0f516008de04e28f91b93795c9920a9a
#
_cell.length_a   1.000
_cell.length_b   1.000
_cell.length_c   1.000
_cell.angle_alpha   90.00
_cell.angle_beta   90.00
_cell.angle_gamma   90.00
#
_symmetry.space_group_name_H-M   'P 1'
#
loop_
_entity.id
_entity.type
_entity.pdbx_description
1 polymer ?
#
loop_
_entity_poly.entity_id
_entity_poly.type
_entity_poly.pdbx_seq_one_letter_code
_entity_poly.pdbx_strand_id
1 'polypeptide(L)'
;METCYDLVVVGGGPAGMAAALEAYDKGVKKILILERADTLGGILEQCIHTGFGLHYFGEELSGPEYAGRFIKQVKETDIDVKVDTMVLDISDDNVVTAVNNKDGLLTIKAKAVVLAMGCRERPRGALSIAGCRASGIMTAGTAQKYVNIDGYMPGKTVVILGSGDIGLIMARRMTLEGAKVKACLLYTSDAADE
;
A
#
# COMPACT_ATOMS: atom_id res chain seq x y z
N MET A 1 3.97 30.00 -5.08
CA MET A 1 4.85 29.71 -6.24
C MET A 1 4.41 28.40 -6.83
N GLU A 2 4.07 28.34 -8.11
CA GLU A 2 3.84 27.07 -8.80
C GLU A 2 5.16 26.29 -8.85
N THR A 3 5.20 25.15 -8.19
CA THR A 3 6.38 24.28 -8.23
C THR A 3 6.23 23.38 -9.45
N CYS A 4 7.19 23.44 -10.39
CA CYS A 4 7.15 22.65 -11.61
C CYS A 4 8.12 21.46 -11.51
N TYR A 5 7.61 20.24 -11.78
CA TYR A 5 8.38 18.99 -11.84
C TYR A 5 8.38 18.38 -13.24
N ASP A 6 9.42 17.64 -13.57
CA ASP A 6 9.45 16.84 -14.78
C ASP A 6 8.54 15.61 -14.64
N LEU A 7 8.53 15.01 -13.43
CA LEU A 7 7.72 13.84 -13.10
C LEU A 7 7.14 13.98 -11.70
N VAL A 8 5.85 13.76 -11.55
CA VAL A 8 5.19 13.56 -10.26
C VAL A 8 4.70 12.11 -10.16
N VAL A 9 5.09 11.42 -9.11
CA VAL A 9 4.65 10.06 -8.82
C VAL A 9 3.66 10.10 -7.67
N VAL A 10 2.44 9.66 -7.89
CA VAL A 10 1.37 9.59 -6.89
C VAL A 10 1.35 8.20 -6.27
N GLY A 11 1.82 8.12 -5.04
CA GLY A 11 1.98 6.91 -4.25
C GLY A 11 3.44 6.49 -4.08
N GLY A 12 3.89 6.41 -2.84
CA GLY A 12 5.24 6.03 -2.43
C GLY A 12 5.40 4.55 -2.10
N GLY A 13 4.52 3.69 -2.63
CA GLY A 13 4.65 2.24 -2.55
C GLY A 13 5.74 1.69 -3.49
N PRO A 14 5.90 0.35 -3.57
CA PRO A 14 6.99 -0.26 -4.36
C PRO A 14 6.96 0.15 -5.83
N ALA A 15 5.79 0.21 -6.45
CA ALA A 15 5.67 0.60 -7.86
C ALA A 15 6.06 2.07 -8.08
N GLY A 16 5.65 2.97 -7.17
CA GLY A 16 5.98 4.39 -7.28
C GLY A 16 7.47 4.66 -7.07
N MET A 17 8.08 4.02 -6.07
CA MET A 17 9.53 4.14 -5.83
C MET A 17 10.33 3.59 -7.01
N ALA A 18 9.97 2.42 -7.53
CA ALA A 18 10.64 1.83 -8.68
C ALA A 18 10.53 2.72 -9.93
N ALA A 19 9.34 3.28 -10.19
CA ALA A 19 9.15 4.19 -11.32
C ALA A 19 9.96 5.49 -11.18
N ALA A 20 10.04 6.06 -9.98
CA ALA A 20 10.81 7.26 -9.70
C ALA A 20 12.32 7.01 -9.87
N LEU A 21 12.83 5.90 -9.34
CA LEU A 21 14.24 5.52 -9.47
C LEU A 21 14.63 5.26 -10.92
N GLU A 22 13.82 4.50 -11.66
CA GLU A 22 14.08 4.26 -13.09
C GLU A 22 14.08 5.55 -13.90
N ALA A 23 13.15 6.46 -13.62
CA ALA A 23 13.12 7.77 -14.26
C ALA A 23 14.37 8.60 -13.92
N TYR A 24 14.83 8.56 -12.69
CA TYR A 24 16.05 9.23 -12.23
C TYR A 24 17.28 8.69 -12.96
N ASP A 25 17.42 7.37 -13.07
CA ASP A 25 18.51 6.69 -13.77
C ASP A 25 18.52 7.00 -15.28
N LYS A 26 17.34 7.25 -15.88
CA LYS A 26 17.20 7.71 -17.27
C LYS A 26 17.44 9.21 -17.45
N GLY A 27 17.80 9.91 -16.37
CA GLY A 27 18.22 11.31 -16.42
C GLY A 27 17.10 12.34 -16.25
N VAL A 28 15.91 11.94 -15.79
CA VAL A 28 14.87 12.90 -15.38
C VAL A 28 15.34 13.62 -14.12
N LYS A 29 15.29 14.98 -14.11
CA LYS A 29 15.99 15.77 -13.08
C LYS A 29 15.10 16.13 -11.90
N LYS A 30 13.89 16.60 -12.16
CA LYS A 30 12.97 17.08 -11.11
C LYS A 30 11.86 16.07 -10.93
N ILE A 31 12.02 15.17 -9.97
CA ILE A 31 11.06 14.12 -9.65
C ILE A 31 10.50 14.37 -8.25
N LEU A 32 9.18 14.23 -8.10
CA LEU A 32 8.50 14.32 -6.82
C LEU A 32 7.68 13.07 -6.58
N ILE A 33 7.83 12.45 -5.42
CA ILE A 33 6.93 11.41 -4.91
C ILE A 33 5.98 12.03 -3.89
N LEU A 34 4.67 11.83 -4.08
CA LEU A 34 3.62 12.21 -3.14
C LEU A 34 3.06 10.96 -2.47
N GLU A 35 3.20 10.86 -1.15
CA GLU A 35 2.69 9.74 -0.36
C GLU A 35 1.75 10.23 0.74
N ARG A 36 0.57 9.63 0.84
CA ARG A 36 -0.45 10.00 1.84
C ARG A 36 -0.13 9.52 3.25
N ALA A 37 0.63 8.42 3.36
CA ALA A 37 1.09 7.91 4.65
C ALA A 37 2.27 8.74 5.17
N ASP A 38 2.62 8.55 6.42
CA ASP A 38 3.77 9.19 7.09
C ASP A 38 5.12 8.60 6.68
N THR A 39 5.09 7.47 5.93
CA THR A 39 6.28 6.77 5.44
C THR A 39 6.09 6.29 4.00
N LEU A 40 7.19 6.09 3.28
CA LEU A 40 7.21 5.34 2.03
C LEU A 40 7.08 3.84 2.33
N GLY A 41 6.80 3.02 1.29
CA GLY A 41 6.71 1.57 1.39
C GLY A 41 5.31 1.04 1.09
N GLY A 42 4.28 1.85 1.37
CA GLY A 42 2.89 1.52 1.08
C GLY A 42 2.45 0.22 1.77
N ILE A 43 1.78 -0.67 1.04
CA ILE A 43 1.24 -1.93 1.58
C ILE A 43 2.32 -2.87 2.11
N LEU A 44 3.57 -2.74 1.66
CA LEU A 44 4.67 -3.60 2.09
C LEU A 44 4.99 -3.45 3.58
N GLU A 45 4.76 -2.27 4.16
CA GLU A 45 5.01 -2.02 5.58
C GLU A 45 4.20 -2.95 6.51
N GLN A 46 3.00 -3.32 6.09
CA GLN A 46 2.17 -4.27 6.85
C GLN A 46 2.38 -5.74 6.48
N CYS A 47 3.11 -6.04 5.39
CA CYS A 47 3.38 -7.39 4.89
C CYS A 47 4.63 -7.98 5.56
N ILE A 48 4.57 -8.27 6.86
CA ILE A 48 5.72 -8.78 7.64
C ILE A 48 6.06 -10.26 7.38
N HIS A 49 5.33 -10.92 6.49
CA HIS A 49 5.67 -12.27 6.01
C HIS A 49 6.75 -12.19 4.91
N THR A 50 7.46 -13.29 4.69
CA THR A 50 8.43 -13.45 3.59
C THR A 50 7.72 -13.71 2.26
N GLY A 51 8.51 -13.69 1.17
CA GLY A 51 8.04 -13.92 -0.20
C GLY A 51 8.33 -12.77 -1.16
N PHE A 52 9.05 -11.74 -0.70
CA PHE A 52 9.45 -10.59 -1.51
C PHE A 52 10.94 -10.68 -1.87
N GLY A 53 11.34 -10.02 -2.95
CA GLY A 53 12.74 -9.79 -3.29
C GLY A 53 13.45 -10.90 -4.06
N LEU A 54 12.94 -12.12 -4.10
CA LEU A 54 13.64 -13.27 -4.70
C LEU A 54 14.01 -13.02 -6.18
N HIS A 55 13.11 -12.45 -6.97
CA HIS A 55 13.35 -12.17 -8.39
C HIS A 55 14.20 -10.93 -8.63
N TYR A 56 14.15 -9.95 -7.74
CA TYR A 56 14.82 -8.66 -7.94
C TYR A 56 16.18 -8.60 -7.23
N PHE A 57 16.23 -9.08 -5.98
CA PHE A 57 17.45 -9.04 -5.16
C PHE A 57 18.14 -10.39 -5.02
N GLY A 58 17.53 -11.49 -5.50
CA GLY A 58 18.05 -12.85 -5.30
C GLY A 58 17.95 -13.34 -3.84
N GLU A 59 17.22 -12.65 -2.99
CA GLU A 59 17.06 -12.92 -1.57
C GLU A 59 15.58 -12.93 -1.19
N GLU A 60 15.21 -13.81 -0.26
CA GLU A 60 13.88 -13.85 0.30
C GLU A 60 13.77 -12.84 1.45
N LEU A 61 12.93 -11.82 1.26
CA LEU A 61 12.76 -10.70 2.18
C LEU A 61 11.32 -10.65 2.68
N SER A 62 11.12 -10.02 3.84
CA SER A 62 9.80 -9.53 4.26
C SER A 62 9.42 -8.26 3.49
N GLY A 63 8.14 -7.87 3.54
CA GLY A 63 7.68 -6.64 2.90
C GLY A 63 8.44 -5.39 3.34
N PRO A 64 8.58 -5.13 4.66
CA PRO A 64 9.35 -3.98 5.16
C PRO A 64 10.83 -3.99 4.75
N GLU A 65 11.48 -5.16 4.74
CA GLU A 65 12.87 -5.28 4.28
C GLU A 65 12.99 -4.94 2.79
N TYR A 66 12.07 -5.44 1.97
CA TYR A 66 12.02 -5.11 0.56
C TYR A 66 11.78 -3.62 0.33
N ALA A 67 10.79 -3.03 1.01
CA ALA A 67 10.52 -1.60 0.94
C ALA A 67 11.71 -0.78 1.41
N GLY A 68 12.36 -1.18 2.51
CA GLY A 68 13.52 -0.49 3.07
C GLY A 68 14.70 -0.37 2.10
N ARG A 69 14.91 -1.38 1.24
CA ARG A 69 15.94 -1.30 0.19
C ARG A 69 15.63 -0.23 -0.85
N PHE A 70 14.38 -0.11 -1.29
CA PHE A 70 13.97 0.95 -2.23
C PHE A 70 13.96 2.33 -1.57
N ILE A 71 13.49 2.43 -0.33
CA ILE A 71 13.52 3.68 0.44
C ILE A 71 14.95 4.19 0.59
N LYS A 72 15.90 3.29 0.85
CA LYS A 72 17.31 3.65 0.91
C LYS A 72 17.81 4.20 -0.42
N GLN A 73 17.51 3.53 -1.53
CA GLN A 73 17.89 4.01 -2.87
C GLN A 73 17.30 5.38 -3.16
N VAL A 74 16.01 5.61 -2.89
CA VAL A 74 15.38 6.93 -3.06
C VAL A 74 16.09 8.01 -2.24
N LYS A 75 16.47 7.72 -0.99
CA LYS A 75 17.21 8.67 -0.12
C LYS A 75 18.62 8.99 -0.60
N GLU A 76 19.20 8.14 -1.45
CA GLU A 76 20.52 8.35 -2.05
C GLU A 76 20.46 9.17 -3.35
N THR A 77 19.26 9.61 -3.77
CA THR A 77 19.02 10.44 -4.96
C THR A 77 18.55 11.85 -4.58
N ASP A 78 18.44 12.72 -5.60
CA ASP A 78 17.85 14.06 -5.47
C ASP A 78 16.33 14.06 -5.71
N ILE A 79 15.66 12.92 -5.57
CA ILE A 79 14.20 12.82 -5.70
C ILE A 79 13.53 13.47 -4.50
N ASP A 80 12.67 14.44 -4.75
CA ASP A 80 11.86 15.07 -3.71
C ASP A 80 10.77 14.10 -3.21
N VAL A 81 10.58 14.01 -1.90
CA VAL A 81 9.54 13.18 -1.28
C VAL A 81 8.69 14.04 -0.33
N LYS A 82 7.38 13.99 -0.52
CA LYS A 82 6.41 14.55 0.42
C LYS A 82 5.52 13.44 0.94
N VAL A 83 5.74 13.06 2.18
CA VAL A 83 4.86 12.16 2.96
C VAL A 83 3.73 12.97 3.61
N ASP A 84 2.78 12.30 4.28
CA ASP A 84 1.58 12.93 4.85
C ASP A 84 0.83 13.82 3.84
N THR A 85 0.99 13.55 2.54
CA THR A 85 0.50 14.42 1.47
C THR A 85 -0.52 13.69 0.62
N MET A 86 -1.79 14.11 0.73
CA MET A 86 -2.89 13.54 -0.02
C MET A 86 -3.08 14.28 -1.34
N VAL A 87 -3.03 13.56 -2.45
CA VAL A 87 -3.43 14.07 -3.76
C VAL A 87 -4.95 14.06 -3.83
N LEU A 88 -5.53 15.21 -4.17
CA LEU A 88 -6.97 15.42 -4.24
C LEU A 88 -7.49 15.35 -5.67
N ASP A 89 -6.72 15.90 -6.62
CA ASP A 89 -7.13 16.03 -8.02
C ASP A 89 -5.91 16.09 -8.95
N ILE A 90 -6.11 15.70 -10.20
CA ILE A 90 -5.14 15.82 -11.28
C ILE A 90 -5.90 16.31 -12.50
N SER A 91 -5.60 17.50 -12.98
CA SER A 91 -6.22 18.08 -14.16
C SER A 91 -5.65 17.50 -15.46
N ASP A 92 -6.39 17.69 -16.56
CA ASP A 92 -5.96 17.29 -17.91
C ASP A 92 -4.64 17.94 -18.35
N ASP A 93 -4.31 19.07 -17.76
CA ASP A 93 -3.03 19.78 -17.98
C ASP A 93 -1.89 19.31 -17.08
N ASN A 94 -2.04 18.17 -16.40
CA ASN A 94 -1.09 17.63 -15.42
C ASN A 94 -0.79 18.59 -14.24
N VAL A 95 -1.80 19.31 -13.77
CA VAL A 95 -1.71 20.06 -12.51
C VAL A 95 -2.23 19.16 -11.41
N VAL A 96 -1.34 18.79 -10.48
CA VAL A 96 -1.65 17.96 -9.32
C VAL A 96 -2.00 18.86 -8.15
N THR A 97 -3.20 18.70 -7.61
CA THR A 97 -3.67 19.36 -6.39
C THR A 97 -3.51 18.39 -5.22
N ALA A 98 -2.75 18.79 -4.21
CA ALA A 98 -2.49 17.98 -3.03
C ALA A 98 -2.63 18.80 -1.75
N VAL A 99 -2.77 18.13 -0.61
CA VAL A 99 -2.87 18.78 0.70
C VAL A 99 -2.05 18.04 1.74
N ASN A 100 -1.39 18.77 2.61
CA ASN A 100 -0.77 18.24 3.81
C ASN A 100 -0.89 19.25 4.98
N ASN A 101 -0.54 18.79 6.18
CA ASN A 101 -0.65 19.63 7.39
C ASN A 101 0.43 20.73 7.47
N LYS A 102 1.55 20.54 6.78
CA LYS A 102 2.70 21.46 6.85
C LYS A 102 2.58 22.61 5.86
N ASP A 103 2.25 22.28 4.62
CA ASP A 103 2.27 23.22 3.50
C ASP A 103 0.86 23.71 3.12
N GLY A 104 -0.20 23.07 3.68
CA GLY A 104 -1.58 23.34 3.31
C GLY A 104 -1.92 22.80 1.92
N LEU A 105 -2.66 23.58 1.13
CA LEU A 105 -3.03 23.24 -0.24
C LEU A 105 -1.86 23.53 -1.19
N LEU A 106 -1.47 22.52 -1.94
CA LEU A 106 -0.39 22.55 -2.93
C LEU A 106 -0.96 22.46 -4.34
N THR A 107 -0.43 23.28 -5.23
CA THR A 107 -0.67 23.19 -6.68
C THR A 107 0.65 22.94 -7.38
N ILE A 108 0.80 21.78 -7.99
CA ILE A 108 2.04 21.27 -8.54
C ILE A 108 1.87 21.01 -10.03
N LYS A 109 2.61 21.71 -10.87
CA LYS A 109 2.63 21.47 -12.32
C LYS A 109 3.62 20.37 -12.63
N ALA A 110 3.21 19.38 -13.43
CA ALA A 110 4.06 18.29 -13.88
C ALA A 110 4.11 18.21 -15.40
N LYS A 111 5.24 17.74 -15.98
CA LYS A 111 5.28 17.36 -17.39
C LYS A 111 4.65 15.99 -17.63
N ALA A 112 4.80 15.08 -16.63
CA ALA A 112 4.19 13.77 -16.62
C ALA A 112 3.79 13.38 -15.19
N VAL A 113 2.75 12.54 -15.08
CA VAL A 113 2.28 12.01 -13.81
C VAL A 113 2.21 10.49 -13.90
N VAL A 114 2.78 9.81 -12.90
CA VAL A 114 2.66 8.36 -12.72
C VAL A 114 1.71 8.07 -11.58
N LEU A 115 0.67 7.27 -11.86
CA LEU A 115 -0.31 6.83 -10.87
C LEU A 115 0.12 5.48 -10.30
N ALA A 116 0.60 5.47 -9.05
CA ALA A 116 1.07 4.28 -8.33
C ALA A 116 0.35 4.11 -6.99
N MET A 117 -0.94 4.43 -6.96
CA MET A 117 -1.77 4.53 -5.75
C MET A 117 -2.15 3.18 -5.14
N GLY A 118 -1.74 2.06 -5.75
CA GLY A 118 -2.11 0.72 -5.35
C GLY A 118 -3.59 0.40 -5.58
N CYS A 119 -4.07 -0.58 -4.83
CA CYS A 119 -5.48 -0.98 -4.87
C CYS A 119 -6.06 -1.07 -3.45
N ARG A 120 -7.35 -1.25 -3.38
CA ARG A 120 -8.09 -1.45 -2.13
C ARG A 120 -8.90 -2.73 -2.21
N GLU A 121 -8.89 -3.50 -1.13
CA GLU A 121 -9.75 -4.66 -0.98
C GLU A 121 -11.23 -4.27 -1.13
N ARG A 122 -12.00 -5.16 -1.72
CA ARG A 122 -13.45 -4.98 -1.79
C ARG A 122 -14.06 -5.05 -0.39
N PRO A 123 -14.75 -4.01 0.08
CA PRO A 123 -15.43 -4.05 1.35
C PRO A 123 -16.67 -4.97 1.28
N ARG A 124 -17.17 -5.39 2.45
CA ARG A 124 -18.35 -6.26 2.59
C ARG A 124 -19.53 -5.84 1.68
N GLY A 125 -19.80 -4.53 1.59
CA GLY A 125 -20.90 -4.02 0.76
C GLY A 125 -20.70 -4.28 -0.73
N ALA A 126 -19.47 -4.21 -1.22
CA ALA A 126 -19.16 -4.49 -2.63
C ALA A 126 -19.17 -5.99 -2.94
N LEU A 127 -19.03 -6.85 -1.92
CA LEU A 127 -19.15 -8.31 -2.05
C LEU A 127 -20.58 -8.82 -1.82
N SER A 128 -21.54 -7.93 -1.54
CA SER A 128 -22.95 -8.27 -1.28
C SER A 128 -23.14 -9.34 -0.19
N ILE A 129 -22.25 -9.38 0.79
CA ILE A 129 -22.33 -10.34 1.90
C ILE A 129 -23.56 -10.04 2.75
N ALA A 130 -24.49 -10.99 2.82
CA ALA A 130 -25.75 -10.86 3.54
C ALA A 130 -25.56 -10.70 5.05
N GLY A 131 -26.63 -10.29 5.74
CA GLY A 131 -26.69 -10.13 7.19
C GLY A 131 -26.43 -8.72 7.69
N CYS A 132 -26.46 -8.54 9.02
CA CYS A 132 -26.25 -7.25 9.67
C CYS A 132 -24.77 -6.82 9.59
N ARG A 133 -24.55 -5.52 9.67
CA ARG A 133 -23.20 -4.93 9.69
C ARG A 133 -22.73 -4.78 11.14
N ALA A 134 -22.43 -5.91 11.79
CA ALA A 134 -21.90 -5.90 13.13
C ALA A 134 -20.47 -5.35 13.18
N SER A 135 -20.03 -4.82 14.33
CA SER A 135 -18.64 -4.49 14.55
C SER A 135 -17.78 -5.78 14.55
N GLY A 136 -16.53 -5.67 14.12
CA GLY A 136 -15.64 -6.83 13.96
C GLY A 136 -15.70 -7.50 12.60
N ILE A 137 -16.55 -7.04 11.67
CA ILE A 137 -16.52 -7.47 10.27
C ILE A 137 -15.64 -6.49 9.50
N MET A 138 -14.50 -6.98 9.02
CA MET A 138 -13.51 -6.17 8.32
C MET A 138 -12.81 -6.97 7.22
N THR A 139 -12.11 -6.29 6.34
CA THR A 139 -11.26 -6.94 5.33
C THR A 139 -10.00 -7.50 5.97
N ALA A 140 -9.38 -8.51 5.33
CA ALA A 140 -8.15 -9.13 5.83
C ALA A 140 -6.99 -8.12 5.92
N GLY A 141 -6.85 -7.23 4.95
CA GLY A 141 -5.81 -6.19 4.98
C GLY A 141 -6.04 -5.14 6.08
N THR A 142 -7.29 -4.82 6.43
CA THR A 142 -7.57 -3.99 7.61
C THR A 142 -7.15 -4.70 8.90
N ALA A 143 -7.45 -5.98 9.04
CA ALA A 143 -7.01 -6.77 10.19
C ALA A 143 -5.47 -6.87 10.23
N GLN A 144 -4.83 -7.03 9.07
CA GLN A 144 -3.37 -7.06 8.94
C GLN A 144 -2.74 -5.75 9.44
N LYS A 145 -3.29 -4.61 9.04
CA LYS A 145 -2.82 -3.32 9.52
C LYS A 145 -2.93 -3.20 11.04
N TYR A 146 -4.10 -3.52 11.62
CA TYR A 146 -4.29 -3.47 13.06
C TYR A 146 -3.26 -4.32 13.81
N VAL A 147 -3.01 -5.55 13.35
CA VAL A 147 -2.07 -6.46 14.03
C VAL A 147 -0.62 -6.04 13.81
N ASN A 148 -0.24 -5.75 12.57
CA ASN A 148 1.16 -5.63 12.19
C ASN A 148 1.73 -4.20 12.34
N ILE A 149 0.87 -3.18 12.21
CA ILE A 149 1.28 -1.76 12.31
C ILE A 149 0.81 -1.17 13.64
N ASP A 150 -0.49 -1.29 13.93
CA ASP A 150 -1.09 -0.59 15.06
C ASP A 150 -0.96 -1.36 16.39
N GLY A 151 -0.54 -2.65 16.34
CA GLY A 151 -0.34 -3.50 17.53
C GLY A 151 -1.64 -3.88 18.24
N TYR A 152 -2.78 -3.84 17.54
CA TYR A 152 -4.09 -4.20 18.09
C TYR A 152 -4.56 -5.56 17.62
N MET A 153 -5.10 -6.37 18.53
CA MET A 153 -5.79 -7.61 18.19
C MET A 153 -7.28 -7.31 17.90
N PRO A 154 -7.72 -7.40 16.62
CA PRO A 154 -9.09 -7.03 16.25
C PRO A 154 -10.16 -8.03 16.72
N GLY A 155 -9.77 -9.22 17.19
CA GLY A 155 -10.68 -10.21 17.71
C GLY A 155 -9.96 -11.43 18.30
N LYS A 156 -10.48 -11.97 19.41
CA LYS A 156 -9.92 -13.17 20.07
C LYS A 156 -10.41 -14.48 19.44
N THR A 157 -11.58 -14.44 18.82
CA THR A 157 -12.15 -15.58 18.06
C THR A 157 -12.49 -15.10 16.68
N VAL A 158 -11.96 -15.78 15.67
CA VAL A 158 -11.96 -15.29 14.29
C VAL A 158 -12.53 -16.36 13.35
N VAL A 159 -13.33 -15.91 12.42
CA VAL A 159 -13.76 -16.67 11.24
C VAL A 159 -13.32 -15.87 10.01
N ILE A 160 -12.70 -16.54 9.07
CA ILE A 160 -12.22 -15.93 7.83
C ILE A 160 -13.11 -16.42 6.69
N LEU A 161 -13.67 -15.49 5.93
CA LEU A 161 -14.41 -15.78 4.72
C LEU A 161 -13.50 -15.51 3.52
N GLY A 162 -13.13 -16.57 2.82
CA GLY A 162 -12.18 -16.58 1.72
C GLY A 162 -10.88 -17.30 2.08
N SER A 163 -10.34 -18.02 1.11
CA SER A 163 -9.08 -18.80 1.24
C SER A 163 -7.97 -18.29 0.34
N GLY A 164 -8.09 -17.04 -0.16
CA GLY A 164 -6.98 -16.38 -0.85
C GLY A 164 -5.78 -16.17 0.07
N ASP A 165 -4.61 -15.89 -0.50
CA ASP A 165 -3.34 -15.79 0.22
C ASP A 165 -3.42 -14.91 1.46
N ILE A 166 -4.02 -13.73 1.33
CA ILE A 166 -4.11 -12.79 2.46
C ILE A 166 -4.96 -13.36 3.62
N GLY A 167 -6.01 -14.12 3.31
CA GLY A 167 -6.84 -14.77 4.31
C GLY A 167 -6.06 -15.84 5.09
N LEU A 168 -5.28 -16.66 4.41
CA LEU A 168 -4.44 -17.70 5.02
C LEU A 168 -3.27 -17.11 5.79
N ILE A 169 -2.62 -16.07 5.27
CA ILE A 169 -1.57 -15.33 5.97
C ILE A 169 -2.11 -14.76 7.29
N MET A 170 -3.32 -14.17 7.25
CA MET A 170 -3.94 -13.62 8.45
C MET A 170 -4.43 -14.68 9.43
N ALA A 171 -4.91 -15.83 8.93
CA ALA A 171 -5.23 -16.97 9.79
C ALA A 171 -4.01 -17.40 10.61
N ARG A 172 -2.87 -17.59 9.94
CA ARG A 172 -1.60 -17.91 10.60
C ARG A 172 -1.17 -16.80 11.55
N ARG A 173 -1.14 -15.54 11.09
CA ARG A 173 -0.66 -14.42 11.89
C ARG A 173 -1.48 -14.24 13.16
N MET A 174 -2.80 -14.18 13.08
CA MET A 174 -3.66 -14.01 14.24
C MET A 174 -3.58 -15.17 15.22
N THR A 175 -3.37 -16.40 14.71
CA THR A 175 -3.15 -17.57 15.58
C THR A 175 -1.84 -17.42 16.37
N LEU A 176 -0.77 -16.96 15.74
CA LEU A 176 0.52 -16.73 16.40
C LEU A 176 0.43 -15.62 17.47
N GLU A 177 -0.45 -14.65 17.27
CA GLU A 177 -0.72 -13.58 18.24
C GLU A 177 -1.76 -13.98 19.32
N GLY A 178 -2.19 -15.25 19.35
CA GLY A 178 -3.04 -15.81 20.38
C GLY A 178 -4.54 -15.75 20.13
N ALA A 179 -4.98 -15.37 18.93
CA ALA A 179 -6.38 -15.50 18.54
C ALA A 179 -6.73 -16.96 18.20
N LYS A 180 -8.00 -17.34 18.44
CA LYS A 180 -8.52 -18.63 18.03
C LYS A 180 -9.22 -18.52 16.67
N VAL A 181 -8.57 -18.97 15.62
CA VAL A 181 -9.19 -19.07 14.30
C VAL A 181 -10.07 -20.32 14.27
N LYS A 182 -11.39 -20.14 14.21
CA LYS A 182 -12.40 -21.20 14.25
C LYS A 182 -12.61 -21.85 12.90
N ALA A 183 -12.60 -21.06 11.83
CA ALA A 183 -12.82 -21.53 10.48
C ALA A 183 -12.20 -20.55 9.47
N CYS A 184 -11.75 -21.10 8.35
CA CYS A 184 -11.49 -20.41 7.12
C CYS A 184 -12.41 -21.01 6.06
N LEU A 185 -13.36 -20.24 5.57
CA LEU A 185 -14.40 -20.71 4.65
C LEU A 185 -13.99 -20.41 3.21
N LEU A 186 -13.88 -21.47 2.42
CA LEU A 186 -13.60 -21.38 0.99
C LEU A 186 -14.83 -20.86 0.24
N TYR A 187 -14.66 -19.90 -0.66
CA TYR A 187 -15.68 -19.51 -1.59
C TYR A 187 -15.58 -20.42 -2.82
N THR A 188 -16.48 -21.39 -2.94
CA THR A 188 -16.34 -22.52 -3.88
C THR A 188 -16.70 -22.21 -5.34
N SER A 189 -17.20 -21.01 -5.66
CA SER A 189 -17.53 -20.66 -7.04
C SER A 189 -16.32 -20.46 -7.97
N ASP A 190 -15.14 -20.21 -7.40
CA ASP A 190 -13.94 -19.93 -8.20
C ASP A 190 -13.02 -21.14 -8.37
N ALA A 191 -13.29 -22.24 -7.66
CA ALA A 191 -12.48 -23.47 -7.71
C ALA A 191 -12.86 -24.43 -8.86
N ALA A 192 -13.88 -24.10 -9.65
CA ALA A 192 -14.36 -24.94 -10.77
C ALA A 192 -13.90 -24.42 -12.15
N ASP A 193 -13.26 -23.24 -12.22
CA ASP A 193 -12.87 -22.58 -13.46
C ASP A 193 -11.33 -22.52 -13.67
N GLU A 194 -10.54 -23.21 -12.83
CA GLU A 194 -9.09 -23.39 -13.02
C GLU A 194 -8.72 -24.79 -13.47
#